data_c5df9cfafc9aab6cbb2c5c8978de85d9
#
_entry.id   c5df9cfafc9aab6cbb2c5c8978de85d9
#
_cell.length_a   1.000
_cell.length_b   1.000
_cell.length_c   1.000
_cell.angle_alpha   90.00
_cell.angle_beta   90.00
_cell.angle_gamma   90.00
#
_symmetry.space_group_name_H-M   'P 1'
#
loop_
_entity.id
_entity.type
_entity.pdbx_description
1 polymer ?
#
loop_
_entity_poly.entity_id
_entity_poly.type
_entity_poly.pdbx_seq_one_letter_code
_entity_poly.pdbx_strand_id
1 'polypeptide(L)'
;MSMTAERYTVAMKARDLSDESHRVGQVDLIKASGMSKANVALHYLRLITKPSRVDMERMYNALLQYGVAGHLADPQDAALEAMAWLLDQKCKPCQGTGLTAKEGKTYKCLKCKGAMLAQEPSRKDVQLLIDYVMDCKRTHSNNLNKLLRTD
;
A
#
# COMPACT_ATOMS: atom_id res chain seq x y z
N MET A 1 -8.53 -0.39 2.05
CA MET A 1 -7.83 -0.93 0.85
C MET A 1 -8.75 -0.84 -0.36
N SER A 2 -8.25 -0.51 -1.54
CA SER A 2 -9.09 -0.50 -2.74
C SER A 2 -9.49 -1.94 -3.14
N MET A 3 -10.64 -2.09 -3.79
CA MET A 3 -11.13 -3.38 -4.30
C MET A 3 -10.08 -4.10 -5.16
N THR A 4 -9.28 -3.35 -5.93
CA THR A 4 -8.19 -3.92 -6.75
C THR A 4 -7.08 -4.53 -5.91
N ALA A 5 -6.69 -3.88 -4.80
CA ALA A 5 -5.65 -4.40 -3.91
C ALA A 5 -6.10 -5.66 -3.18
N GLU A 6 -7.36 -5.73 -2.76
CA GLU A 6 -7.94 -6.93 -2.15
C GLU A 6 -7.95 -8.10 -3.15
N ARG A 7 -8.42 -7.87 -4.37
CA ARG A 7 -8.43 -8.88 -5.43
C ARG A 7 -7.02 -9.36 -5.77
N TYR A 8 -6.04 -8.45 -5.83
CA TYR A 8 -4.64 -8.81 -6.05
C TYR A 8 -4.12 -9.69 -4.91
N THR A 9 -4.40 -9.34 -3.66
CA THR A 9 -4.00 -10.11 -2.49
C THR A 9 -4.59 -11.53 -2.51
N VAL A 10 -5.86 -11.66 -2.86
CA VAL A 10 -6.52 -12.96 -3.01
C VAL A 10 -5.89 -13.79 -4.13
N ALA A 11 -5.65 -13.17 -5.30
CA ALA A 11 -5.03 -13.85 -6.44
C ALA A 11 -3.62 -14.37 -6.11
N MET A 12 -2.79 -13.57 -5.42
CA MET A 12 -1.44 -13.96 -5.04
C MET A 12 -1.38 -15.09 -4.00
N LYS A 13 -2.44 -15.27 -3.22
CA LYS A 13 -2.55 -16.34 -2.20
C LYS A 13 -3.34 -17.56 -2.70
N ALA A 14 -3.88 -17.50 -3.89
CA ALA A 14 -4.69 -18.58 -4.44
C ALA A 14 -3.84 -19.84 -4.68
N ARG A 15 -4.42 -20.99 -4.36
CA ARG A 15 -3.85 -22.32 -4.64
C ARG A 15 -4.27 -22.85 -5.99
N ASP A 16 -5.46 -22.45 -6.45
CA ASP A 16 -6.02 -22.80 -7.73
C ASP A 16 -6.09 -21.56 -8.62
N LEU A 17 -5.46 -21.65 -9.78
CA LEU A 17 -5.37 -20.57 -10.77
C LEU A 17 -6.20 -20.89 -12.02
N SER A 18 -7.16 -21.82 -11.93
CA SER A 18 -8.07 -22.10 -13.02
C SER A 18 -9.03 -20.91 -13.26
N ASP A 19 -9.23 -20.57 -14.53
CA ASP A 19 -10.11 -19.47 -14.91
C ASP A 19 -11.56 -19.97 -15.07
N GLU A 20 -12.49 -19.18 -14.56
CA GLU A 20 -13.91 -19.37 -14.85
C GLU A 20 -14.28 -18.64 -16.14
N SER A 21 -14.99 -19.30 -17.03
CA SER A 21 -15.56 -18.66 -18.21
C SER A 21 -16.50 -17.52 -17.80
N HIS A 22 -16.41 -16.36 -18.44
CA HIS A 22 -17.21 -15.15 -18.21
C HIS A 22 -16.86 -14.28 -16.99
N ARG A 23 -15.79 -14.61 -16.23
CA ARG A 23 -15.30 -13.76 -15.16
C ARG A 23 -13.80 -13.53 -15.31
N VAL A 24 -13.33 -12.37 -14.84
CA VAL A 24 -11.89 -12.10 -14.73
C VAL A 24 -11.31 -13.06 -13.69
N GLY A 25 -10.51 -14.01 -14.14
CA GLY A 25 -9.86 -15.00 -13.29
C GLY A 25 -8.65 -14.43 -12.54
N GLN A 26 -8.17 -15.20 -11.57
CA GLN A 26 -6.98 -14.85 -10.80
C GLN A 26 -5.71 -14.81 -11.66
N VAL A 27 -5.61 -15.71 -12.65
CA VAL A 27 -4.51 -15.72 -13.62
C VAL A 27 -4.50 -14.46 -14.45
N ASP A 28 -5.67 -13.98 -14.91
CA ASP A 28 -5.78 -12.74 -15.68
C ASP A 28 -5.34 -11.53 -14.86
N LEU A 29 -5.73 -11.48 -13.59
CA LEU A 29 -5.33 -10.43 -12.68
C LEU A 29 -3.82 -10.39 -12.46
N ILE A 30 -3.18 -11.54 -12.27
CA ILE A 30 -1.74 -11.66 -12.09
C ILE A 30 -1.00 -11.25 -13.38
N LYS A 31 -1.45 -11.73 -14.54
CA LYS A 31 -0.88 -11.36 -15.86
C LYS A 31 -0.99 -9.86 -16.11
N ALA A 32 -2.18 -9.30 -15.93
CA ALA A 32 -2.42 -7.87 -16.12
C ALA A 32 -1.58 -7.02 -15.16
N SER A 33 -1.39 -7.47 -13.92
CA SER A 33 -0.52 -6.84 -12.94
C SER A 33 0.94 -6.79 -13.40
N GLY A 34 1.46 -7.88 -13.97
CA GLY A 34 2.81 -7.94 -14.53
C GLY A 34 3.01 -7.09 -15.78
N MET A 35 1.95 -6.80 -16.53
CA MET A 35 1.96 -5.94 -17.73
C MET A 35 1.83 -4.45 -17.39
N SER A 36 1.49 -4.09 -16.18
CA SER A 36 1.38 -2.69 -15.77
C SER A 36 2.76 -2.04 -15.65
N LYS A 37 2.87 -0.80 -16.14
CA LYS A 37 4.12 -0.02 -16.09
C LYS A 37 4.38 0.64 -14.73
N ALA A 38 3.44 0.59 -13.78
CA ALA A 38 3.56 1.24 -12.48
C ALA A 38 4.33 0.36 -11.46
N ASN A 39 5.64 0.25 -11.63
CA ASN A 39 6.51 -0.63 -10.83
C ASN A 39 6.45 -0.37 -9.31
N VAL A 40 6.37 0.89 -8.90
CA VAL A 40 6.27 1.27 -7.47
C VAL A 40 4.99 0.71 -6.85
N ALA A 41 3.87 0.79 -7.57
CA ALA A 41 2.61 0.20 -7.11
C ALA A 41 2.72 -1.32 -6.95
N LEU A 42 3.42 -2.00 -7.86
CA LEU A 42 3.64 -3.43 -7.79
C LEU A 42 4.49 -3.82 -6.57
N HIS A 43 5.56 -3.07 -6.29
CA HIS A 43 6.37 -3.28 -5.09
C HIS A 43 5.54 -3.08 -3.81
N TYR A 44 4.72 -2.03 -3.77
CA TYR A 44 3.82 -1.77 -2.65
C TYR A 44 2.81 -2.91 -2.44
N LEU A 45 2.15 -3.36 -3.50
CA LEU A 45 1.19 -4.46 -3.44
C LEU A 45 1.83 -5.77 -2.97
N ARG A 46 3.04 -6.07 -3.41
CA ARG A 46 3.79 -7.23 -2.93
C ARG A 46 4.12 -7.14 -1.44
N LEU A 47 4.53 -5.97 -0.97
CA LEU A 47 4.83 -5.74 0.44
C LEU A 47 3.63 -5.94 1.36
N ILE A 48 2.44 -5.46 0.98
CA ILE A 48 1.23 -5.63 1.78
C ILE A 48 0.64 -7.05 1.69
N THR A 49 1.00 -7.81 0.66
CA THR A 49 0.53 -9.18 0.45
C THR A 49 1.44 -10.20 1.13
N LYS A 50 2.72 -10.15 0.81
CA LYS A 50 3.75 -11.03 1.34
C LYS A 50 5.06 -10.25 1.47
N PRO A 51 5.31 -9.62 2.63
CA PRO A 51 6.53 -8.83 2.83
C PRO A 51 7.78 -9.67 2.59
N SER A 52 8.71 -9.12 1.81
CA SER A 52 10.03 -9.69 1.60
C SER A 52 11.10 -8.59 1.71
N ARG A 53 12.31 -8.97 2.09
CA ARG A 53 13.44 -8.04 2.16
C ARG A 53 13.73 -7.41 0.80
N VAL A 54 13.68 -8.20 -0.26
CA VAL A 54 13.94 -7.72 -1.63
C VAL A 54 12.92 -6.68 -2.07
N ASP A 55 11.63 -6.91 -1.78
CA ASP A 55 10.58 -5.94 -2.11
C ASP A 55 10.68 -4.67 -1.26
N MET A 56 11.12 -4.78 -0.01
CA MET A 56 11.41 -3.62 0.85
C MET A 56 12.55 -2.77 0.29
N GLU A 57 13.64 -3.40 -0.13
CA GLU A 57 14.78 -2.72 -0.75
C GLU A 57 14.39 -2.04 -2.07
N ARG A 58 13.60 -2.71 -2.91
CA ARG A 58 13.09 -2.15 -4.17
C ARG A 58 12.20 -0.94 -3.94
N MET A 59 11.29 -1.03 -2.98
CA MET A 59 10.40 0.07 -2.62
C MET A 59 11.19 1.27 -2.07
N TYR A 60 12.12 1.02 -1.15
CA TYR A 60 12.99 2.05 -0.61
C TYR A 60 13.80 2.76 -1.70
N ASN A 61 14.44 1.99 -2.59
CA ASN A 61 15.22 2.57 -3.68
C ASN A 61 14.37 3.39 -4.65
N ALA A 62 13.15 2.95 -4.94
CA ALA A 62 12.22 3.70 -5.79
C ALA A 62 11.81 5.03 -5.15
N LEU A 63 11.50 5.03 -3.85
CA LEU A 63 11.19 6.25 -3.11
C LEU A 63 12.39 7.18 -2.98
N LEU A 64 13.58 6.62 -2.73
CA LEU A 64 14.83 7.39 -2.66
C LEU A 64 15.13 8.09 -3.99
N GLN A 65 15.03 7.39 -5.10
CA GLN A 65 15.24 7.96 -6.44
C GLN A 65 14.24 9.09 -6.72
N TYR A 66 12.97 8.91 -6.39
CA TYR A 66 11.96 9.94 -6.55
C TYR A 66 12.23 11.16 -5.66
N GLY A 67 12.65 10.95 -4.42
CA GLY A 67 13.02 12.02 -3.49
C GLY A 67 14.24 12.80 -3.95
N VAL A 68 15.27 12.13 -4.47
CA VAL A 68 16.46 12.77 -5.05
C VAL A 68 16.09 13.60 -6.28
N ALA A 69 15.28 13.06 -7.18
CA ALA A 69 14.79 13.77 -8.36
C ALA A 69 13.95 15.01 -8.01
N GLY A 70 13.20 14.92 -6.90
CA GLY A 70 12.40 16.03 -6.35
C GLY A 70 13.19 17.01 -5.48
N HIS A 71 14.51 16.88 -5.40
CA HIS A 71 15.40 17.73 -4.58
C HIS A 71 15.00 17.84 -3.10
N LEU A 72 14.57 16.74 -2.50
CA LEU A 72 14.27 16.70 -1.07
C LEU A 72 15.56 16.89 -0.26
N ALA A 73 15.46 17.58 0.88
CA ALA A 73 16.61 17.88 1.75
C ALA A 73 17.22 16.60 2.36
N ASP A 74 16.38 15.68 2.80
CA ASP A 74 16.79 14.37 3.33
C ASP A 74 15.92 13.25 2.74
N PRO A 75 16.22 12.81 1.51
CA PRO A 75 15.40 11.82 0.83
C PRO A 75 15.47 10.44 1.50
N GLN A 76 16.56 10.11 2.18
CA GLN A 76 16.71 8.81 2.85
C GLN A 76 15.77 8.71 4.05
N ASP A 77 15.77 9.70 4.93
CA ASP A 77 14.90 9.73 6.10
C ASP A 77 13.44 9.84 5.70
N ALA A 78 13.12 10.68 4.72
CA ALA A 78 11.77 10.80 4.17
C ALA A 78 11.26 9.47 3.58
N ALA A 79 12.11 8.73 2.86
CA ALA A 79 11.74 7.42 2.29
C ALA A 79 11.46 6.39 3.40
N LEU A 80 12.29 6.35 4.44
CA LEU A 80 12.08 5.43 5.57
C LEU A 80 10.80 5.74 6.34
N GLU A 81 10.52 7.01 6.60
CA GLU A 81 9.31 7.44 7.30
C GLU A 81 8.06 7.16 6.47
N ALA A 82 8.10 7.42 5.16
CA ALA A 82 7.01 7.11 4.25
C ALA A 82 6.73 5.60 4.19
N MET A 83 7.76 4.77 4.12
CA MET A 83 7.60 3.31 4.15
C MET A 83 7.02 2.82 5.47
N ALA A 84 7.51 3.34 6.59
CA ALA A 84 7.01 2.95 7.90
C ALA A 84 5.51 3.24 8.03
N TRP A 85 5.06 4.39 7.55
CA TRP A 85 3.64 4.74 7.57
C TRP A 85 2.81 3.90 6.60
N LEU A 86 3.28 3.70 5.37
CA LEU A 86 2.58 2.91 4.34
C LEU A 86 2.38 1.45 4.74
N LEU A 87 3.33 0.86 5.45
CA LEU A 87 3.28 -0.54 5.86
C LEU A 87 2.51 -0.76 7.16
N ASP A 88 2.45 0.24 8.03
CA ASP A 88 1.75 0.17 9.31
C ASP A 88 1.00 1.47 9.59
N GLN A 89 -0.24 1.53 9.14
CA GLN A 89 -1.13 2.68 9.31
C GLN A 89 -2.00 2.58 10.58
N LYS A 90 -1.80 1.56 11.39
CA LYS A 90 -2.55 1.40 12.63
C LYS A 90 -2.13 2.43 13.68
N CYS A 91 -3.11 2.97 14.40
CA CYS A 91 -2.82 3.78 15.58
C CYS A 91 -2.08 2.94 16.62
N LYS A 92 -0.87 3.30 16.98
CA LYS A 92 -0.02 2.50 17.88
C LYS A 92 -0.54 2.40 19.31
N PRO A 93 -1.00 3.49 19.97
CA PRO A 93 -1.51 3.40 21.35
C PRO A 93 -2.67 2.43 21.51
N CYS A 94 -3.59 2.35 20.57
CA CYS A 94 -4.74 1.43 20.60
C CYS A 94 -4.58 0.22 19.69
N GLN A 95 -3.45 0.08 19.01
CA GLN A 95 -3.16 -1.01 18.06
C GLN A 95 -4.24 -1.22 16.99
N GLY A 96 -4.87 -0.13 16.55
CA GLY A 96 -5.91 -0.14 15.55
C GLY A 96 -7.30 -0.50 16.04
N THR A 97 -7.52 -0.63 17.34
CA THR A 97 -8.85 -0.92 17.92
C THR A 97 -9.74 0.31 18.08
N GLY A 98 -9.14 1.50 18.13
CA GLY A 98 -9.82 2.77 18.43
C GLY A 98 -10.16 2.97 19.91
N LEU A 99 -9.86 1.98 20.73
CA LEU A 99 -10.19 1.95 22.16
C LEU A 99 -8.94 1.68 23.01
N THR A 100 -8.88 2.30 24.16
CA THR A 100 -7.84 2.04 25.19
C THR A 100 -8.50 1.66 26.49
N ALA A 101 -7.90 0.74 27.22
CA ALA A 101 -8.35 0.32 28.55
C ALA A 101 -7.53 1.00 29.63
N LYS A 102 -8.19 1.56 30.64
CA LYS A 102 -7.58 2.10 31.85
C LYS A 102 -8.46 1.76 33.05
N GLU A 103 -7.85 1.18 34.08
CA GLU A 103 -8.55 0.83 35.34
C GLU A 103 -9.84 -0.02 35.14
N GLY A 104 -9.77 -0.97 34.20
CA GLY A 104 -10.92 -1.85 33.89
C GLY A 104 -12.05 -1.22 33.09
N LYS A 105 -11.89 0.05 32.66
CA LYS A 105 -12.85 0.75 31.81
C LYS A 105 -12.25 0.99 30.42
N THR A 106 -13.11 0.99 29.40
CA THR A 106 -12.73 1.20 28.01
C THR A 106 -13.08 2.63 27.59
N TYR A 107 -12.10 3.32 27.02
CA TYR A 107 -12.24 4.70 26.53
C TYR A 107 -11.86 4.80 25.07
N LYS A 108 -12.38 5.81 24.36
CA LYS A 108 -11.88 6.16 23.04
C LYS A 108 -10.40 6.51 23.09
N CYS A 109 -9.62 5.99 22.13
CA CYS A 109 -8.21 6.34 22.03
C CYS A 109 -8.06 7.85 21.80
N LEU A 110 -7.32 8.52 22.67
CA LEU A 110 -7.13 9.97 22.58
C LEU A 110 -6.31 10.39 21.36
N LYS A 111 -5.42 9.51 20.87
CA LYS A 111 -4.54 9.81 19.73
C LYS A 111 -5.26 9.73 18.40
N CYS A 112 -6.01 8.67 18.14
CA CYS A 112 -6.77 8.51 16.89
C CYS A 112 -8.24 8.93 17.02
N LYS A 113 -8.70 9.28 18.21
CA LYS A 113 -10.08 9.66 18.48
C LYS A 113 -11.13 8.65 17.97
N GLY A 114 -10.79 7.38 18.04
CA GLY A 114 -11.63 6.29 17.55
C GLY A 114 -11.50 5.99 16.05
N ALA A 115 -10.64 6.69 15.30
CA ALA A 115 -10.44 6.46 13.86
C ALA A 115 -9.68 5.17 13.51
N MET A 116 -9.06 4.51 14.50
CA MET A 116 -8.27 3.27 14.37
C MET A 116 -6.94 3.43 13.61
N LEU A 117 -6.77 4.49 12.83
CA LEU A 117 -5.60 4.77 12.02
C LEU A 117 -4.74 5.86 12.67
N ALA A 118 -3.42 5.75 12.50
CA ALA A 118 -2.49 6.81 12.84
C ALA A 118 -2.71 8.03 11.94
N GLN A 119 -2.39 9.21 12.45
CA GLN A 119 -2.36 10.40 11.61
C GLN A 119 -1.23 10.29 10.58
N GLU A 120 -1.52 10.74 9.37
CA GLU A 120 -0.54 10.85 8.32
C GLU A 120 0.61 11.77 8.75
N PRO A 121 1.88 11.46 8.41
CA PRO A 121 3.02 12.30 8.76
C PRO A 121 2.83 13.74 8.29
N SER A 122 3.16 14.71 9.14
CA SER A 122 2.99 16.15 8.84
C SER A 122 4.10 16.74 7.97
N ARG A 123 5.21 16.03 7.80
CA ARG A 123 6.34 16.47 6.97
C ARG A 123 5.93 16.47 5.49
N LYS A 124 6.12 17.62 4.84
CA LYS A 124 5.74 17.79 3.42
C LYS A 124 6.49 16.87 2.48
N ASP A 125 7.77 16.61 2.72
CA ASP A 125 8.61 15.71 1.95
C ASP A 125 8.13 14.25 2.06
N VAL A 126 7.74 13.82 3.25
CA VAL A 126 7.15 12.49 3.49
C VAL A 126 5.78 12.36 2.82
N GLN A 127 4.93 13.37 2.95
CA GLN A 127 3.63 13.41 2.29
C GLN A 127 3.76 13.31 0.76
N LEU A 128 4.74 14.00 0.20
CA LEU A 128 5.00 13.95 -1.25
C LEU A 128 5.36 12.53 -1.71
N LEU A 129 6.15 11.78 -0.94
CA LEU A 129 6.47 10.40 -1.24
C LEU A 129 5.26 9.47 -1.07
N ILE A 130 4.45 9.68 -0.04
CA ILE A 130 3.21 8.92 0.19
C ILE A 130 2.23 9.16 -0.97
N ASP A 131 2.02 10.41 -1.37
CA ASP A 131 1.15 10.77 -2.49
C ASP A 131 1.65 10.15 -3.80
N TYR A 132 2.95 10.13 -4.02
CA TYR A 132 3.54 9.46 -5.18
C TYR A 132 3.19 7.96 -5.23
N VAL A 133 3.31 7.23 -4.11
CA VAL A 133 2.95 5.82 -4.04
C VAL A 133 1.45 5.62 -4.28
N MET A 134 0.61 6.47 -3.69
CA MET A 134 -0.85 6.39 -3.87
C MET A 134 -1.25 6.70 -5.31
N ASP A 135 -0.62 7.65 -5.97
CA ASP A 135 -0.84 7.96 -7.39
C ASP A 135 -0.39 6.80 -8.28
N CYS A 136 0.75 6.19 -8.01
CA CYS A 136 1.21 4.98 -8.72
C CYS A 136 0.23 3.83 -8.55
N LYS A 137 -0.28 3.62 -7.34
CA LYS A 137 -1.30 2.60 -7.06
C LYS A 137 -2.60 2.86 -7.82
N ARG A 138 -3.07 4.09 -7.88
CA ARG A 138 -4.26 4.49 -8.64
C ARG A 138 -4.06 4.27 -10.14
N THR A 139 -2.92 4.67 -10.68
CA THR A 139 -2.55 4.45 -12.09
C THR A 139 -2.48 2.96 -12.42
N HIS A 140 -1.88 2.16 -11.55
CA HIS A 140 -1.81 0.70 -11.69
C HIS A 140 -3.21 0.07 -11.70
N SER A 141 -4.09 0.47 -10.77
CA SER A 141 -5.48 0.00 -10.72
C SER A 141 -6.25 0.35 -12.00
N ASN A 142 -6.06 1.57 -12.52
CA ASN A 142 -6.69 2.00 -13.76
C ASN A 142 -6.16 1.20 -14.96
N ASN A 143 -4.86 0.93 -15.02
CA ASN A 143 -4.26 0.10 -16.07
C ASN A 143 -4.77 -1.35 -16.01
N LEU A 144 -4.87 -1.94 -14.81
CA LEU A 144 -5.47 -3.26 -14.64
C LEU A 144 -6.91 -3.29 -15.15
N ASN A 145 -7.71 -2.30 -14.78
CA ASN A 145 -9.10 -2.21 -15.22
C ASN A 145 -9.22 -2.11 -16.75
N LYS A 146 -8.30 -1.38 -17.41
CA LYS A 146 -8.27 -1.31 -18.88
C LYS A 146 -7.89 -2.63 -19.52
N LEU A 147 -6.88 -3.32 -18.97
CA LEU A 147 -6.40 -4.60 -19.50
C LEU A 147 -7.39 -5.75 -19.28
N LEU A 148 -8.21 -5.66 -18.22
CA LEU A 148 -9.18 -6.70 -17.84
C LEU A 148 -10.61 -6.43 -18.36
N ARG A 149 -10.85 -5.28 -18.98
CA ARG A 149 -12.12 -5.05 -19.66
C ARG A 149 -12.19 -5.95 -20.88
N THR A 150 -13.05 -6.95 -20.79
CA THR A 150 -13.55 -7.66 -21.96
C THR A 150 -14.63 -6.81 -22.59
N ASP A 151 -14.43 -6.42 -23.85
CA ASP A 151 -15.46 -5.77 -24.67
C ASP A 151 -16.68 -6.67 -24.84
#